data_2dd3ac3f77470c9569d8f1600dccb88d
#
_entry.id   2dd3ac3f77470c9569d8f1600dccb88d
#
_cell.length_a   1.000
_cell.length_b   1.000
_cell.length_c   1.000
_cell.angle_alpha   90.00
_cell.angle_beta   90.00
_cell.angle_gamma   90.00
#
_symmetry.space_group_name_H-M   'P 1'
#
loop_
_entity.id
_entity.type
_entity.pdbx_description
1 polymer ?
#
loop_
_entity_poly.entity_id
_entity_poly.type
_entity_poly.pdbx_seq_one_letter_code
_entity_poly.pdbx_strand_id
1 'polypeptide(L)'
;MDFTEEQIHRYARHIILPEVGGIGQAKLLGSSALVIGAGGLGSPVILYLAAAGVGTIGVIDDDDVELSNLQRQIIHRTSGVGTAKVASAANAVADINPDVKVVPIRARLDKDNAREIFRDFQVIADGSDNFPTRFLVNDAARLEGKTLVSAAILRFDGQLSTYRPGGPCYRCIYREAPPEGHVPTCSSAGVLGAIAGTMGAMQATEVLKELLGIGESLAGKLVIYDALAVAFRTVRVPRDPGCPLCGDHPTITDLSGHGSTANVCG
;
A
#
# COMPACT_ATOMS: atom_id res chain seq x y z
N MET A 1 22.72 -12.47 -10.82
CA MET A 1 22.38 -13.13 -9.53
C MET A 1 22.00 -14.56 -9.90
N ASP A 2 22.67 -15.53 -9.32
CA ASP A 2 22.34 -16.93 -9.58
C ASP A 2 21.28 -17.36 -8.60
N PHE A 3 20.18 -17.94 -9.09
CA PHE A 3 19.11 -18.48 -8.27
C PHE A 3 19.55 -19.82 -7.65
N THR A 4 19.12 -20.08 -6.42
CA THR A 4 19.19 -21.44 -5.86
C THR A 4 18.16 -22.34 -6.56
N GLU A 5 18.33 -23.66 -6.47
CA GLU A 5 17.33 -24.61 -6.99
C GLU A 5 15.95 -24.39 -6.35
N GLU A 6 15.90 -24.13 -5.04
CA GLU A 6 14.66 -23.82 -4.35
C GLU A 6 13.99 -22.55 -4.90
N GLN A 7 14.74 -21.49 -5.15
CA GLN A 7 14.23 -20.26 -5.76
C GLN A 7 13.71 -20.48 -7.18
N ILE A 8 14.41 -21.30 -7.99
CA ILE A 8 13.94 -21.68 -9.32
C ILE A 8 12.57 -22.39 -9.23
N HIS A 9 12.43 -23.35 -8.31
CA HIS A 9 11.15 -24.04 -8.08
C HIS A 9 10.08 -23.09 -7.56
N ARG A 10 10.38 -22.25 -6.57
CA ARG A 10 9.44 -21.31 -5.96
C ARG A 10 8.89 -20.32 -6.98
N TYR A 11 9.76 -19.74 -7.81
CA TYR A 11 9.41 -18.70 -8.77
C TYR A 11 9.21 -19.20 -10.20
N ALA A 12 9.17 -20.51 -10.43
CA ALA A 12 9.05 -21.09 -11.76
C ALA A 12 7.91 -20.48 -12.59
N ARG A 13 6.75 -20.19 -11.97
CA ARG A 13 5.59 -19.61 -12.65
C ARG A 13 5.78 -18.14 -13.04
N HIS A 14 6.63 -17.40 -12.33
CA HIS A 14 7.04 -16.04 -12.72
C HIS A 14 8.10 -16.08 -13.82
N ILE A 15 9.07 -16.97 -13.70
CA ILE A 15 10.22 -17.06 -14.61
C ILE A 15 9.77 -17.40 -16.04
N ILE A 16 8.68 -18.17 -16.21
CA ILE A 16 8.14 -18.51 -17.54
C ILE A 16 7.27 -17.42 -18.16
N LEU A 17 6.90 -16.36 -17.41
CA LEU A 17 6.17 -15.21 -17.98
C LEU A 17 7.16 -14.37 -18.80
N PRO A 18 6.91 -14.11 -20.09
CA PRO A 18 7.82 -13.31 -20.93
C PRO A 18 8.10 -11.92 -20.36
N GLU A 19 7.11 -11.30 -19.70
CA GLU A 19 7.20 -9.97 -19.13
C GLU A 19 8.04 -9.93 -17.85
N VAL A 20 8.23 -11.05 -17.17
CA VAL A 20 9.00 -11.16 -15.92
C VAL A 20 10.35 -11.82 -16.17
N GLY A 21 10.33 -13.08 -16.57
CA GLY A 21 11.54 -13.87 -16.82
C GLY A 21 12.43 -14.01 -15.59
N GLY A 22 13.60 -14.59 -15.76
CA GLY A 22 14.61 -14.66 -14.70
C GLY A 22 15.15 -13.27 -14.31
N ILE A 23 15.26 -12.34 -15.26
CA ILE A 23 15.74 -10.98 -15.01
C ILE A 23 14.76 -10.21 -14.10
N GLY A 24 13.47 -10.29 -14.40
CA GLY A 24 12.45 -9.65 -13.57
C GLY A 24 12.37 -10.27 -12.18
N GLN A 25 12.47 -11.60 -12.06
CA GLN A 25 12.50 -12.26 -10.77
C GLN A 25 13.72 -11.85 -9.93
N ALA A 26 14.90 -11.77 -10.54
CA ALA A 26 16.10 -11.26 -9.87
C ALA A 26 15.93 -9.81 -9.40
N LYS A 27 15.23 -8.98 -10.20
CA LYS A 27 14.91 -7.60 -9.84
C LYS A 27 13.98 -7.55 -8.62
N LEU A 28 12.96 -8.42 -8.54
CA LEU A 28 12.06 -8.51 -7.36
C LEU A 28 12.85 -8.88 -6.10
N LEU A 29 13.73 -9.88 -6.17
CA LEU A 29 14.58 -10.28 -5.04
C LEU A 29 15.50 -9.15 -4.54
N GLY A 30 15.89 -8.23 -5.41
CA GLY A 30 16.68 -7.04 -5.07
C GLY A 30 15.81 -5.80 -4.73
N SER A 31 14.50 -5.92 -4.74
CA SER A 31 13.59 -4.78 -4.56
C SER A 31 13.10 -4.64 -3.12
N SER A 32 12.61 -3.42 -2.81
CA SER A 32 12.01 -3.12 -1.51
C SER A 32 10.68 -2.37 -1.66
N ALA A 33 9.70 -2.72 -0.82
CA ALA A 33 8.41 -2.03 -0.73
C ALA A 33 8.03 -1.79 0.72
N LEU A 34 7.43 -0.64 1.02
CA LEU A 34 6.84 -0.33 2.32
C LEU A 34 5.32 -0.47 2.22
N VAL A 35 4.71 -1.19 3.14
CA VAL A 35 3.25 -1.30 3.27
C VAL A 35 2.81 -0.54 4.51
N ILE A 36 1.96 0.48 4.31
CA ILE A 36 1.36 1.26 5.37
C ILE A 36 0.08 0.56 5.82
N GLY A 37 0.10 0.04 7.04
CA GLY A 37 -0.98 -0.75 7.63
C GLY A 37 -0.93 -2.24 7.28
N ALA A 38 -1.02 -3.09 8.30
CA ALA A 38 -1.21 -4.54 8.18
C ALA A 38 -2.69 -4.93 8.35
N GLY A 39 -3.57 -4.05 7.90
CA GLY A 39 -5.03 -4.18 7.98
C GLY A 39 -5.63 -4.98 6.82
N GLY A 40 -6.88 -4.64 6.45
CA GLY A 40 -7.62 -5.35 5.39
C GLY A 40 -6.98 -5.26 4.02
N LEU A 41 -6.52 -4.07 3.60
CA LEU A 41 -5.81 -3.87 2.33
C LEU A 41 -4.36 -4.35 2.42
N GLY A 42 -3.66 -4.01 3.51
CA GLY A 42 -2.25 -4.42 3.69
C GLY A 42 -2.06 -5.93 3.75
N SER A 43 -3.02 -6.69 4.30
CA SER A 43 -2.95 -8.15 4.38
C SER A 43 -2.67 -8.82 3.03
N PRO A 44 -3.50 -8.68 2.01
CA PRO A 44 -3.24 -9.28 0.70
C PRO A 44 -2.01 -8.67 0.01
N VAL A 45 -1.74 -7.37 0.20
CA VAL A 45 -0.54 -6.72 -0.36
C VAL A 45 0.71 -7.42 0.17
N ILE A 46 0.88 -7.52 1.49
CA ILE A 46 2.04 -8.14 2.12
C ILE A 46 2.20 -9.60 1.66
N LEU A 47 1.10 -10.38 1.67
CA LEU A 47 1.13 -11.79 1.29
C LEU A 47 1.57 -11.99 -0.17
N TYR A 48 1.02 -11.21 -1.12
CA TYR A 48 1.37 -11.33 -2.53
C TYR A 48 2.76 -10.79 -2.85
N LEU A 49 3.22 -9.73 -2.20
CA LEU A 49 4.61 -9.26 -2.36
C LEU A 49 5.60 -10.29 -1.83
N ALA A 50 5.30 -10.92 -0.69
CA ALA A 50 6.12 -11.99 -0.13
C ALA A 50 6.16 -13.22 -1.04
N ALA A 51 4.99 -13.69 -1.51
CA ALA A 51 4.89 -14.82 -2.42
C ALA A 51 5.62 -14.56 -3.74
N ALA A 52 5.58 -13.31 -4.24
CA ALA A 52 6.32 -12.89 -5.44
C ALA A 52 7.83 -12.77 -5.23
N GLY A 53 8.33 -12.77 -4.00
CA GLY A 53 9.76 -12.68 -3.70
C GLY A 53 10.29 -11.25 -3.76
N VAL A 54 9.51 -10.25 -3.34
CA VAL A 54 10.05 -8.90 -3.09
C VAL A 54 11.01 -8.98 -1.92
N GLY A 55 12.31 -8.73 -2.17
CA GLY A 55 13.40 -9.07 -1.25
C GLY A 55 13.30 -8.42 0.13
N THR A 56 12.77 -7.20 0.21
CA THR A 56 12.54 -6.52 1.50
C THR A 56 11.15 -5.90 1.53
N ILE A 57 10.37 -6.23 2.57
CA ILE A 57 9.03 -5.66 2.81
C ILE A 57 9.05 -4.96 4.17
N GLY A 58 8.94 -3.62 4.16
CA GLY A 58 8.63 -2.85 5.35
C GLY A 58 7.14 -2.94 5.65
N VAL A 59 6.79 -3.11 6.91
CA VAL A 59 5.40 -3.09 7.37
C VAL A 59 5.31 -2.16 8.57
N ILE A 60 4.55 -1.08 8.45
CA ILE A 60 4.32 -0.14 9.54
C ILE A 60 2.86 -0.21 10.00
N ASP A 61 2.66 -0.45 11.28
CA ASP A 61 1.35 -0.51 11.96
C ASP A 61 1.59 -0.42 13.47
N ASP A 62 0.78 0.33 14.19
CA ASP A 62 0.91 0.51 15.65
C ASP A 62 -0.07 -0.36 16.46
N ASP A 63 -1.03 -1.01 15.79
CA ASP A 63 -2.08 -1.80 16.43
C ASP A 63 -1.65 -3.22 16.80
N ASP A 64 -2.47 -3.82 17.66
CA ASP A 64 -2.47 -5.25 17.92
C ASP A 64 -3.58 -5.98 17.13
N VAL A 65 -3.44 -7.27 16.95
CA VAL A 65 -4.43 -8.12 16.28
C VAL A 65 -5.65 -8.27 17.18
N GLU A 66 -6.81 -7.96 16.66
CA GLU A 66 -8.10 -8.12 17.35
C GLU A 66 -8.99 -9.14 16.65
N LEU A 67 -9.85 -9.81 17.41
CA LEU A 67 -10.80 -10.80 16.86
C LEU A 67 -11.72 -10.17 15.80
N SER A 68 -12.15 -8.93 16.02
CA SER A 68 -12.99 -8.14 15.11
C SER A 68 -12.33 -7.84 13.75
N ASN A 69 -11.01 -7.97 13.69
CA ASN A 69 -10.24 -7.70 12.46
C ASN A 69 -10.18 -8.91 11.52
N LEU A 70 -10.27 -10.14 12.04
CA LEU A 70 -9.96 -11.38 11.32
C LEU A 70 -10.88 -11.65 10.12
N GLN A 71 -12.07 -11.06 10.07
CA GLN A 71 -12.98 -11.20 8.95
C GLN A 71 -12.48 -10.54 7.64
N ARG A 72 -11.44 -9.65 7.72
CA ARG A 72 -10.86 -8.96 6.57
C ARG A 72 -9.33 -8.90 6.56
N GLN A 73 -8.69 -9.05 7.72
CA GLN A 73 -7.23 -8.97 7.88
C GLN A 73 -6.63 -10.39 7.82
N ILE A 74 -6.65 -10.99 6.62
CA ILE A 74 -6.37 -12.42 6.38
C ILE A 74 -4.93 -12.85 6.63
N ILE A 75 -4.00 -11.92 6.84
CA ILE A 75 -2.61 -12.21 7.23
C ILE A 75 -2.51 -12.66 8.69
N HIS A 76 -3.48 -12.27 9.52
CA HIS A 76 -3.51 -12.59 10.94
C HIS A 76 -4.30 -13.87 11.20
N ARG A 77 -4.09 -14.47 12.38
CA ARG A 77 -4.73 -15.72 12.82
C ARG A 77 -5.36 -15.53 14.19
N THR A 78 -6.36 -16.35 14.52
CA THR A 78 -7.02 -16.35 15.84
C THR A 78 -6.00 -16.57 16.98
N SER A 79 -5.00 -17.42 16.78
CA SER A 79 -3.92 -17.66 17.74
C SER A 79 -3.00 -16.45 17.98
N GLY A 80 -3.06 -15.45 17.11
CA GLY A 80 -2.28 -14.21 17.18
C GLY A 80 -3.02 -13.04 17.82
N VAL A 81 -4.26 -13.20 18.27
CA VAL A 81 -5.01 -12.11 18.93
C VAL A 81 -4.23 -11.59 20.13
N GLY A 82 -4.07 -10.26 20.21
CA GLY A 82 -3.29 -9.56 21.24
C GLY A 82 -1.81 -9.41 20.91
N THR A 83 -1.32 -9.93 19.77
CA THR A 83 0.06 -9.67 19.31
C THR A 83 0.11 -8.47 18.36
N ALA A 84 1.26 -7.78 18.30
CA ALA A 84 1.45 -6.68 17.37
C ALA A 84 1.21 -7.12 15.91
N LYS A 85 0.41 -6.37 15.15
CA LYS A 85 0.10 -6.69 13.74
C LYS A 85 1.37 -6.85 12.89
N VAL A 86 2.38 -6.01 13.09
CA VAL A 86 3.64 -6.10 12.35
C VAL A 86 4.41 -7.39 12.65
N ALA A 87 4.38 -7.90 13.88
CA ALA A 87 5.00 -9.17 14.26
C ALA A 87 4.22 -10.35 13.67
N SER A 88 2.89 -10.31 13.75
CA SER A 88 2.00 -11.31 13.14
C SER A 88 2.21 -11.37 11.62
N ALA A 89 2.35 -10.23 10.95
CA ALA A 89 2.64 -10.15 9.52
C ALA A 89 4.02 -10.75 9.18
N ALA A 90 5.05 -10.44 9.97
CA ALA A 90 6.39 -11.01 9.76
C ALA A 90 6.39 -12.55 9.86
N ASN A 91 5.67 -13.11 10.82
CA ASN A 91 5.52 -14.56 10.96
C ASN A 91 4.80 -15.17 9.74
N ALA A 92 3.72 -14.54 9.29
CA ALA A 92 2.99 -15.01 8.12
C ALA A 92 3.84 -14.97 6.83
N VAL A 93 4.68 -13.96 6.67
CA VAL A 93 5.63 -13.88 5.55
C VAL A 93 6.68 -14.98 5.63
N ALA A 94 7.25 -15.25 6.81
CA ALA A 94 8.23 -16.31 7.00
C ALA A 94 7.67 -17.70 6.63
N ASP A 95 6.38 -17.94 6.94
CA ASP A 95 5.69 -19.19 6.57
C ASP A 95 5.47 -19.32 5.06
N ILE A 96 5.33 -18.20 4.31
CA ILE A 96 5.10 -18.21 2.87
C ILE A 96 6.44 -18.22 2.12
N ASN A 97 7.37 -17.37 2.53
CA ASN A 97 8.63 -17.19 1.82
C ASN A 97 9.74 -16.72 2.78
N PRO A 98 10.56 -17.65 3.29
CA PRO A 98 11.61 -17.34 4.25
C PRO A 98 12.77 -16.50 3.64
N ASP A 99 12.86 -16.39 2.31
CA ASP A 99 13.87 -15.58 1.63
C ASP A 99 13.55 -14.08 1.69
N VAL A 100 12.32 -13.72 2.05
CA VAL A 100 11.87 -12.32 2.12
C VAL A 100 12.19 -11.74 3.49
N LYS A 101 12.95 -10.65 3.49
CA LYS A 101 13.22 -9.89 4.71
C LYS A 101 12.04 -8.98 5.04
N VAL A 102 11.41 -9.20 6.19
CA VAL A 102 10.44 -8.26 6.74
C VAL A 102 11.12 -7.27 7.68
N VAL A 103 10.82 -5.99 7.53
CA VAL A 103 11.19 -4.91 8.45
C VAL A 103 9.92 -4.48 9.19
N PRO A 104 9.64 -5.06 10.37
CA PRO A 104 8.45 -4.71 11.16
C PRO A 104 8.70 -3.38 11.88
N ILE A 105 7.86 -2.38 11.64
CA ILE A 105 7.93 -1.06 12.25
C ILE A 105 6.66 -0.87 13.10
N ARG A 106 6.76 -1.17 14.40
CA ARG A 106 5.66 -0.95 15.34
C ARG A 106 5.63 0.52 15.74
N ALA A 107 5.06 1.34 14.90
CA ALA A 107 4.92 2.76 15.13
C ALA A 107 3.73 3.31 14.34
N ARG A 108 3.14 4.38 14.85
CA ARG A 108 2.23 5.21 14.07
C ARG A 108 3.02 6.04 13.08
N LEU A 109 2.56 6.06 11.83
CA LEU A 109 3.15 6.93 10.84
C LEU A 109 2.72 8.38 11.11
N ASP A 110 3.69 9.28 11.24
CA ASP A 110 3.47 10.69 11.49
C ASP A 110 4.42 11.59 10.68
N LYS A 111 4.28 12.92 10.85
CA LYS A 111 5.09 13.92 10.14
C LYS A 111 6.59 13.86 10.47
N ASP A 112 6.94 13.31 11.62
CA ASP A 112 8.31 13.31 12.14
C ASP A 112 9.08 12.08 11.65
N ASN A 113 8.41 10.95 11.41
CA ASN A 113 9.03 9.69 10.98
C ASN A 113 8.81 9.31 9.50
N ALA A 114 7.76 9.83 8.84
CA ALA A 114 7.35 9.35 7.52
C ALA A 114 8.46 9.48 6.46
N ARG A 115 9.14 10.62 6.40
CA ARG A 115 10.18 10.87 5.40
C ARG A 115 11.40 9.97 5.58
N GLU A 116 11.85 9.77 6.82
CA GLU A 116 12.98 8.90 7.14
C GLU A 116 12.68 7.46 6.71
N ILE A 117 11.52 6.93 7.12
CA ILE A 117 11.09 5.56 6.79
C ILE A 117 10.99 5.37 5.28
N PHE A 118 10.42 6.33 4.54
CA PHE A 118 10.17 6.19 3.10
C PHE A 118 11.46 6.12 2.27
N ARG A 119 12.56 6.70 2.74
CA ARG A 119 13.85 6.70 2.02
C ARG A 119 14.38 5.30 1.73
N ASP A 120 14.12 4.36 2.63
CA ASP A 120 14.65 3.00 2.56
C ASP A 120 13.92 2.09 1.57
N PHE A 121 12.80 2.55 0.99
CA PHE A 121 11.96 1.74 0.12
C PHE A 121 11.80 2.36 -1.26
N GLN A 122 11.67 1.51 -2.28
CA GLN A 122 11.50 1.93 -3.68
C GLN A 122 10.07 2.32 -4.00
N VAL A 123 9.10 1.56 -3.48
CA VAL A 123 7.66 1.77 -3.69
C VAL A 123 6.95 1.75 -2.35
N ILE A 124 6.00 2.67 -2.19
CA ILE A 124 5.14 2.75 -1.01
C ILE A 124 3.74 2.26 -1.39
N ALA A 125 3.19 1.32 -0.64
CA ALA A 125 1.82 0.82 -0.76
C ALA A 125 1.00 1.36 0.43
N ASP A 126 0.03 2.21 0.14
CA ASP A 126 -0.85 2.79 1.16
C ASP A 126 -2.12 1.94 1.31
N GLY A 127 -2.19 1.22 2.43
CA GLY A 127 -3.36 0.46 2.87
C GLY A 127 -4.10 1.09 4.05
N SER A 128 -3.87 2.38 4.32
CA SER A 128 -4.52 3.09 5.42
C SER A 128 -6.03 3.27 5.19
N ASP A 129 -6.78 3.41 6.26
CA ASP A 129 -8.25 3.51 6.26
C ASP A 129 -8.78 4.90 6.64
N ASN A 130 -7.88 5.88 6.77
CA ASN A 130 -8.25 7.24 7.19
C ASN A 130 -7.59 8.31 6.31
N PHE A 131 -8.28 9.44 6.16
CA PHE A 131 -7.83 10.55 5.32
C PHE A 131 -6.55 11.22 5.83
N PRO A 132 -6.37 11.53 7.13
CA PRO A 132 -5.13 12.15 7.61
C PRO A 132 -3.89 11.36 7.22
N THR A 133 -3.89 10.05 7.42
CA THR A 133 -2.78 9.18 7.02
C THR A 133 -2.56 9.18 5.51
N ARG A 134 -3.64 9.13 4.68
CA ARG A 134 -3.52 9.17 3.21
C ARG A 134 -2.87 10.45 2.71
N PHE A 135 -3.26 11.60 3.26
CA PHE A 135 -2.64 12.88 2.90
C PHE A 135 -1.17 12.93 3.33
N LEU A 136 -0.85 12.46 4.54
CA LEU A 136 0.52 12.37 5.02
C LEU A 136 1.39 11.47 4.13
N VAL A 137 0.89 10.28 3.81
CA VAL A 137 1.59 9.30 2.94
C VAL A 137 1.82 9.87 1.54
N ASN A 138 0.81 10.51 0.95
CA ASN A 138 0.95 11.16 -0.35
C ASN A 138 2.00 12.27 -0.34
N ASP A 139 1.96 13.13 0.68
CA ASP A 139 2.87 14.27 0.78
C ASP A 139 4.31 13.80 1.04
N ALA A 140 4.49 12.84 1.95
CA ALA A 140 5.79 12.25 2.23
C ALA A 140 6.38 11.55 1.00
N ALA A 141 5.58 10.72 0.30
CA ALA A 141 6.02 10.02 -0.92
C ALA A 141 6.43 11.02 -2.00
N ARG A 142 5.65 12.09 -2.20
CA ARG A 142 5.98 13.12 -3.18
C ARG A 142 7.26 13.86 -2.84
N LEU A 143 7.46 14.24 -1.58
CA LEU A 143 8.65 14.96 -1.09
C LEU A 143 9.91 14.10 -1.14
N GLU A 144 9.80 12.79 -0.93
CA GLU A 144 10.93 11.84 -1.03
C GLU A 144 11.09 11.25 -2.45
N GLY A 145 10.30 11.70 -3.44
CA GLY A 145 10.41 11.24 -4.82
C GLY A 145 10.08 9.75 -4.98
N LYS A 146 9.19 9.21 -4.15
CA LYS A 146 8.80 7.79 -4.17
C LYS A 146 7.53 7.57 -4.99
N THR A 147 7.44 6.41 -5.63
CA THR A 147 6.19 5.95 -6.23
C THR A 147 5.27 5.45 -5.12
N LEU A 148 4.03 5.97 -5.12
CA LEU A 148 2.98 5.58 -4.19
C LEU A 148 1.87 4.84 -4.94
N VAL A 149 1.53 3.65 -4.48
CA VAL A 149 0.34 2.89 -4.90
C VAL A 149 -0.68 2.95 -3.76
N SER A 150 -1.79 3.66 -3.96
CA SER A 150 -2.78 3.89 -2.91
C SER A 150 -4.11 3.24 -3.27
N ALA A 151 -4.65 2.45 -2.33
CA ALA A 151 -5.97 1.85 -2.44
C ALA A 151 -6.87 2.34 -1.30
N ALA A 152 -8.16 2.37 -1.57
CA ALA A 152 -9.19 2.71 -0.60
C ALA A 152 -10.39 1.79 -0.78
N ILE A 153 -11.06 1.47 0.31
CA ILE A 153 -12.30 0.71 0.32
C ILE A 153 -13.30 1.37 1.27
N LEU A 154 -14.56 1.31 0.90
CA LEU A 154 -15.67 1.70 1.77
C LEU A 154 -16.89 0.87 1.37
N ARG A 155 -17.46 0.12 2.32
CA ARG A 155 -18.59 -0.78 2.07
C ARG A 155 -18.30 -1.78 0.94
N PHE A 156 -18.85 -1.53 -0.26
CA PHE A 156 -18.70 -2.33 -1.47
C PHE A 156 -17.93 -1.62 -2.57
N ASP A 157 -17.42 -0.42 -2.29
CA ASP A 157 -16.67 0.37 -3.25
C ASP A 157 -15.17 0.26 -2.98
N GLY A 158 -14.38 0.24 -4.07
CA GLY A 158 -12.93 0.26 -4.05
C GLY A 158 -12.36 1.35 -4.96
N GLN A 159 -11.21 1.88 -4.59
CA GLN A 159 -10.44 2.83 -5.42
C GLN A 159 -8.98 2.41 -5.42
N LEU A 160 -8.30 2.58 -6.56
CA LEU A 160 -6.87 2.29 -6.71
C LEU A 160 -6.25 3.28 -7.69
N SER A 161 -5.09 3.82 -7.33
CA SER A 161 -4.30 4.71 -8.17
C SER A 161 -2.82 4.57 -7.87
N THR A 162 -1.98 4.89 -8.86
CA THR A 162 -0.54 5.02 -8.70
C THR A 162 -0.12 6.48 -8.87
N TYR A 163 0.71 6.98 -7.98
CA TYR A 163 1.25 8.34 -8.01
C TYR A 163 2.76 8.26 -8.16
N ARG A 164 3.26 8.60 -9.36
CA ARG A 164 4.70 8.65 -9.66
C ARG A 164 5.26 10.06 -9.49
N PRO A 165 6.55 10.20 -9.16
CA PRO A 165 7.24 11.48 -9.22
C PRO A 165 7.05 12.16 -10.60
N GLY A 166 6.78 13.47 -10.61
CA GLY A 166 6.51 14.23 -11.86
C GLY A 166 5.06 14.19 -12.35
N GLY A 167 4.28 13.16 -11.97
CA GLY A 167 2.87 13.03 -12.32
C GLY A 167 1.91 13.72 -11.34
N PRO A 168 0.58 13.51 -11.52
CA PRO A 168 -0.42 13.91 -10.54
C PRO A 168 -0.20 13.19 -9.20
N CYS A 169 -0.70 13.78 -8.12
CA CYS A 169 -0.69 13.21 -6.79
C CYS A 169 -2.11 13.10 -6.23
N TYR A 170 -2.27 12.52 -5.04
CA TYR A 170 -3.57 12.38 -4.39
C TYR A 170 -4.30 13.73 -4.23
N ARG A 171 -3.55 14.83 -3.99
CA ARG A 171 -4.09 16.19 -3.88
C ARG A 171 -4.59 16.78 -5.21
N CYS A 172 -4.27 16.18 -6.35
CA CYS A 172 -4.89 16.55 -7.62
C CYS A 172 -6.34 16.07 -7.73
N ILE A 173 -6.71 15.04 -6.94
CA ILE A 173 -8.09 14.51 -6.86
C ILE A 173 -8.81 15.15 -5.66
N TYR A 174 -8.16 15.13 -4.49
CA TYR A 174 -8.70 15.59 -3.22
C TYR A 174 -7.77 16.67 -2.66
N ARG A 175 -8.18 17.94 -2.74
CA ARG A 175 -7.31 19.06 -2.31
C ARG A 175 -7.05 19.07 -0.82
N GLU A 176 -8.07 18.71 -0.04
CA GLU A 176 -8.06 18.68 1.42
C GLU A 176 -8.89 17.50 1.95
N ALA A 177 -8.63 17.13 3.18
CA ALA A 177 -9.43 16.10 3.83
C ALA A 177 -10.86 16.60 4.04
N PRO A 178 -11.89 15.74 3.85
CA PRO A 178 -13.25 16.10 4.21
C PRO A 178 -13.31 16.43 5.71
N PRO A 179 -14.22 17.35 6.13
CA PRO A 179 -14.44 17.62 7.55
C PRO A 179 -14.75 16.34 8.33
N GLU A 180 -14.32 16.29 9.58
CA GLU A 180 -14.58 15.14 10.46
C GLU A 180 -16.08 14.81 10.52
N GLY A 181 -16.40 13.51 10.47
CA GLY A 181 -17.78 13.01 10.53
C GLY A 181 -18.56 13.08 9.21
N HIS A 182 -18.05 13.73 8.15
CA HIS A 182 -18.76 13.82 6.87
C HIS A 182 -18.60 12.55 6.00
N VAL A 183 -17.53 11.78 6.19
CA VAL A 183 -17.33 10.51 5.51
C VAL A 183 -17.24 9.41 6.56
N PRO A 184 -18.10 8.39 6.47
CA PRO A 184 -18.05 7.27 7.41
C PRO A 184 -16.73 6.51 7.29
N THR A 185 -16.23 6.01 8.41
CA THR A 185 -15.06 5.14 8.47
C THR A 185 -15.46 3.69 8.15
N CYS A 186 -14.49 2.83 7.86
CA CYS A 186 -14.75 1.39 7.71
C CYS A 186 -15.35 0.77 8.98
N SER A 187 -15.01 1.29 10.16
CA SER A 187 -15.57 0.84 11.43
C SER A 187 -17.04 1.20 11.61
N SER A 188 -17.48 2.38 11.13
CA SER A 188 -18.86 2.84 11.24
C SER A 188 -19.77 2.39 10.09
N ALA A 189 -19.23 2.27 8.87
CA ALA A 189 -20.00 1.91 7.67
C ALA A 189 -19.99 0.41 7.38
N GLY A 190 -19.06 -0.33 7.94
CA GLY A 190 -18.79 -1.72 7.60
C GLY A 190 -18.00 -1.89 6.29
N VAL A 191 -17.41 -3.06 6.13
CA VAL A 191 -16.71 -3.47 4.91
C VAL A 191 -16.80 -4.99 4.75
N LEU A 192 -17.08 -5.45 3.53
CA LEU A 192 -17.00 -6.87 3.21
C LEU A 192 -15.54 -7.26 2.98
N GLY A 193 -15.00 -8.21 3.76
CA GLY A 193 -13.58 -8.58 3.74
C GLY A 193 -13.04 -8.97 2.36
N ALA A 194 -13.86 -9.61 1.53
CA ALA A 194 -13.49 -9.97 0.16
C ALA A 194 -13.15 -8.75 -0.72
N ILE A 195 -13.76 -7.58 -0.46
CA ILE A 195 -13.45 -6.34 -1.19
C ILE A 195 -12.03 -5.87 -0.86
N ALA A 196 -11.65 -5.96 0.43
CA ALA A 196 -10.27 -5.69 0.85
C ALA A 196 -9.29 -6.64 0.16
N GLY A 197 -9.65 -7.93 0.03
CA GLY A 197 -8.88 -8.93 -0.71
C GLY A 197 -8.69 -8.55 -2.18
N THR A 198 -9.78 -8.23 -2.87
CA THR A 198 -9.77 -7.85 -4.30
C THR A 198 -8.89 -6.61 -4.52
N MET A 199 -9.16 -5.52 -3.78
CA MET A 199 -8.44 -4.27 -3.97
C MET A 199 -6.97 -4.37 -3.55
N GLY A 200 -6.67 -5.11 -2.48
CA GLY A 200 -5.28 -5.31 -2.06
C GLY A 200 -4.50 -6.22 -3.01
N ALA A 201 -5.13 -7.23 -3.63
CA ALA A 201 -4.49 -8.03 -4.68
C ALA A 201 -4.17 -7.18 -5.93
N MET A 202 -5.10 -6.30 -6.33
CA MET A 202 -4.86 -5.33 -7.41
C MET A 202 -3.75 -4.34 -7.03
N GLN A 203 -3.73 -3.86 -5.80
CA GLN A 203 -2.68 -2.98 -5.28
C GLN A 203 -1.31 -3.67 -5.30
N ALA A 204 -1.22 -4.92 -4.86
CA ALA A 204 0.01 -5.72 -4.94
C ALA A 204 0.49 -5.87 -6.40
N THR A 205 -0.44 -6.12 -7.34
CA THR A 205 -0.13 -6.20 -8.77
C THR A 205 0.48 -4.89 -9.28
N GLU A 206 -0.08 -3.74 -8.91
CA GLU A 206 0.48 -2.43 -9.29
C GLU A 206 1.88 -2.22 -8.67
N VAL A 207 2.08 -2.57 -7.39
CA VAL A 207 3.41 -2.50 -6.76
C VAL A 207 4.43 -3.34 -7.51
N LEU A 208 4.08 -4.58 -7.87
CA LEU A 208 4.95 -5.47 -8.65
C LEU A 208 5.26 -4.90 -10.04
N LYS A 209 4.26 -4.34 -10.73
CA LYS A 209 4.46 -3.68 -12.03
C LYS A 209 5.40 -2.49 -11.93
N GLU A 210 5.25 -1.65 -10.88
CA GLU A 210 6.14 -0.52 -10.62
C GLU A 210 7.58 -0.97 -10.33
N LEU A 211 7.76 -2.01 -9.52
CA LEU A 211 9.07 -2.58 -9.22
C LEU A 211 9.72 -3.19 -10.45
N LEU A 212 8.97 -3.91 -11.26
CA LEU A 212 9.47 -4.55 -12.49
C LEU A 212 9.67 -3.55 -13.64
N GLY A 213 8.88 -2.50 -13.70
CA GLY A 213 8.81 -1.57 -14.83
C GLY A 213 8.10 -2.18 -16.05
N ILE A 214 7.06 -2.99 -15.84
CA ILE A 214 6.31 -3.71 -16.88
C ILE A 214 4.86 -3.24 -16.95
N GLY A 215 4.23 -3.48 -18.09
CA GLY A 215 2.81 -3.18 -18.34
C GLY A 215 2.50 -1.68 -18.28
N GLU A 216 1.20 -1.36 -18.30
CA GLU A 216 0.72 0.01 -18.16
C GLU A 216 0.52 0.36 -16.67
N SER A 217 1.18 1.41 -16.20
CA SER A 217 0.96 1.95 -14.85
C SER A 217 -0.42 2.59 -14.71
N LEU A 218 -0.97 2.59 -13.51
CA LEU A 218 -2.12 3.43 -13.13
C LEU A 218 -1.73 4.90 -12.85
N ALA A 219 -0.49 5.31 -13.12
CA ALA A 219 -0.09 6.71 -12.98
C ALA A 219 -0.96 7.62 -13.87
N GLY A 220 -1.61 8.60 -13.24
CA GLY A 220 -2.58 9.48 -13.93
C GLY A 220 -3.94 8.83 -14.22
N LYS A 221 -4.26 7.73 -13.57
CA LYS A 221 -5.54 7.03 -13.66
C LYS A 221 -6.05 6.69 -12.26
N LEU A 222 -7.36 6.74 -12.07
CA LEU A 222 -8.07 6.24 -10.90
C LEU A 222 -8.99 5.11 -11.33
N VAL A 223 -8.78 3.91 -10.80
CA VAL A 223 -9.71 2.80 -10.93
C VAL A 223 -10.73 2.89 -9.81
N ILE A 224 -12.01 2.78 -10.15
CA ILE A 224 -13.14 2.72 -9.23
C ILE A 224 -13.80 1.36 -9.44
N TYR A 225 -13.97 0.62 -8.35
CA TYR A 225 -14.60 -0.69 -8.33
C TYR A 225 -15.92 -0.62 -7.55
N ASP A 226 -17.00 -1.04 -8.19
CA ASP A 226 -18.31 -1.30 -7.58
C ASP A 226 -18.49 -2.81 -7.48
N ALA A 227 -18.40 -3.35 -6.28
CA ALA A 227 -18.48 -4.79 -6.07
C ALA A 227 -19.91 -5.34 -6.18
N LEU A 228 -20.94 -4.54 -5.96
CA LEU A 228 -22.33 -4.99 -6.12
C LEU A 228 -22.70 -5.18 -7.58
N ALA A 229 -22.16 -4.32 -8.46
CA ALA A 229 -22.34 -4.42 -9.91
C ALA A 229 -21.24 -5.24 -10.60
N VAL A 230 -20.16 -5.60 -9.86
CA VAL A 230 -18.93 -6.21 -10.40
C VAL A 230 -18.36 -5.37 -11.56
N ALA A 231 -18.40 -4.04 -11.40
CA ALA A 231 -18.02 -3.09 -12.44
C ALA A 231 -16.73 -2.35 -12.07
N PHE A 232 -15.85 -2.20 -13.07
CA PHE A 232 -14.64 -1.39 -12.97
C PHE A 232 -14.76 -0.19 -13.91
N ARG A 233 -14.44 0.98 -13.40
CA ARG A 233 -14.35 2.20 -14.20
C ARG A 233 -13.00 2.85 -13.97
N THR A 234 -12.32 3.22 -15.05
CA THR A 234 -11.06 3.95 -15.01
C THR A 234 -11.28 5.40 -15.43
N VAL A 235 -10.86 6.33 -14.59
CA VAL A 235 -10.96 7.77 -14.82
C VAL A 235 -9.55 8.34 -14.97
N ARG A 236 -9.36 9.22 -15.95
CA ARG A 236 -8.09 9.95 -16.12
C ARG A 236 -7.96 11.03 -15.04
N VAL A 237 -6.79 11.08 -14.41
CA VAL A 237 -6.43 12.10 -13.41
C VAL A 237 -5.27 12.93 -13.96
N PRO A 238 -5.52 14.12 -14.50
CA PRO A 238 -4.45 15.01 -14.93
C PRO A 238 -3.74 15.62 -13.71
N ARG A 239 -2.47 16.00 -13.88
CA ARG A 239 -1.79 16.87 -12.92
C ARG A 239 -2.49 18.23 -12.88
N ASP A 240 -2.83 18.70 -11.69
CA ASP A 240 -3.41 20.02 -11.48
C ASP A 240 -2.28 21.06 -11.32
N PRO A 241 -2.15 22.04 -12.24
CA PRO A 241 -1.16 23.11 -12.11
C PRO A 241 -1.30 23.92 -10.82
N GLY A 242 -2.53 24.01 -10.27
CA GLY A 242 -2.82 24.68 -9.00
C GLY A 242 -2.72 23.77 -7.76
N CYS A 243 -2.23 22.53 -7.90
CA CYS A 243 -2.09 21.62 -6.75
C CYS A 243 -1.10 22.18 -5.72
N PRO A 244 -1.46 22.24 -4.42
CA PRO A 244 -0.59 22.80 -3.39
C PRO A 244 0.70 21.99 -3.14
N LEU A 245 0.75 20.71 -3.58
CA LEU A 245 1.92 19.85 -3.39
C LEU A 245 2.73 19.64 -4.67
N CYS A 246 2.06 19.34 -5.79
CA CYS A 246 2.75 18.97 -7.04
C CYS A 246 2.51 19.95 -8.18
N GLY A 247 1.79 21.04 -7.94
CA GLY A 247 1.50 22.09 -8.92
C GLY A 247 2.72 22.93 -9.33
N ASP A 248 2.47 23.97 -10.13
CA ASP A 248 3.54 24.83 -10.65
C ASP A 248 4.13 25.76 -9.57
N HIS A 249 3.33 26.08 -8.55
CA HIS A 249 3.72 26.90 -7.39
C HIS A 249 3.32 26.17 -6.09
N PRO A 250 4.04 25.09 -5.70
CA PRO A 250 3.69 24.32 -4.53
C PRO A 250 3.87 25.11 -3.23
N THR A 251 2.88 25.05 -2.34
CA THR A 251 2.90 25.67 -1.01
C THR A 251 3.22 24.66 0.08
N ILE A 252 3.05 23.36 -0.20
CA ILE A 252 3.43 22.27 0.70
C ILE A 252 4.85 21.83 0.34
N THR A 253 5.82 22.22 1.14
CA THR A 253 7.25 21.93 0.94
C THR A 253 7.83 21.02 2.02
N ASP A 254 7.07 20.77 3.08
CA ASP A 254 7.40 19.89 4.19
C ASP A 254 6.13 19.26 4.79
N LEU A 255 6.28 18.50 5.87
CA LEU A 255 5.16 17.82 6.54
C LEU A 255 4.64 18.56 7.78
N SER A 256 5.09 19.80 8.06
CA SER A 256 4.70 20.55 9.27
C SER A 256 3.20 20.85 9.37
N GLY A 257 2.52 20.92 8.23
CA GLY A 257 1.07 21.11 8.16
C GLY A 257 0.24 19.90 8.57
N HIS A 258 0.87 18.72 8.74
CA HIS A 258 0.20 17.54 9.29
C HIS A 258 0.24 17.61 10.81
N GLY A 259 -0.91 17.77 11.47
CA GLY A 259 -1.03 17.69 12.92
C GLY A 259 -0.52 16.35 13.45
N SER A 260 -0.09 16.30 14.71
CA SER A 260 0.07 15.02 15.39
C SER A 260 -1.29 14.33 15.35
N THR A 261 -1.37 13.15 14.73
CA THR A 261 -2.61 12.35 14.65
C THR A 261 -2.93 11.81 16.04
N ALA A 262 -3.38 12.71 16.94
CA ALA A 262 -3.93 12.32 18.22
C ALA A 262 -5.22 11.54 17.95
N ASN A 263 -5.24 10.29 18.43
CA ASN A 263 -6.37 9.40 18.63
C ASN A 263 -7.68 9.74 17.86
N VAL A 264 -7.82 9.20 16.66
CA VAL A 264 -9.11 9.06 15.99
C VAL A 264 -9.37 7.56 15.77
N CYS A 265 -9.31 6.79 16.85
CA CYS A 265 -9.91 5.47 16.94
C CYS A 265 -10.25 5.23 18.42
N GLY A 266 -11.49 5.45 18.79
CA GLY A 266 -12.16 4.89 19.94
C GLY A 266 -13.11 3.83 19.42
#